data_a6bba671e582f26ade8c2c63dc78444a
#
_entry.id   a6bba671e582f26ade8c2c63dc78444a
#
_cell.length_a   1.000
_cell.length_b   1.000
_cell.length_c   1.000
_cell.angle_alpha   90.00
_cell.angle_beta   90.00
_cell.angle_gamma   90.00
#
_symmetry.space_group_name_H-M   'P 1'
#
loop_
_entity.id
_entity.type
_entity.pdbx_description
1 polymer ?
#
loop_
_entity_poly.entity_id
_entity_poly.type
_entity_poly.pdbx_seq_one_letter_code
_entity_poly.pdbx_strand_id
1 'polypeptide(L)'
;MSHVKVSREGSLAIVELNRPTVLNAVGTRTLEQLLDAFRMLREDEGVHGVLLTGAGADFAAGADLVEIAGLPPLEATRFAELGQTVCLAMERLGKPLLAAVSGYVLGAGLELALACDFILAAEDAVFGFKEIEYGIIPGFGGTQRLPRLVGKSKAKELLFTAETVDAAEALRLRLANRVYPVDRLRQEALSLLETICSRGRLSLRLAKEVIDAGSDINLAAACLMERDAFAVCFATEDQKEGMGAFVEKRKARFKGK
;
A
#
# COMPACT_ATOMS: atom_id res chain seq x y z
N MET A 1 -0.20 23.15 9.43
CA MET A 1 -1.15 22.36 8.63
C MET A 1 -0.85 20.89 8.85
N SER A 2 -1.86 20.02 8.70
CA SER A 2 -1.65 18.56 8.75
C SER A 2 -0.97 18.09 7.47
N HIS A 3 0.05 17.21 7.59
CA HIS A 3 0.75 16.61 6.45
C HIS A 3 -0.01 15.40 5.90
N VAL A 4 -0.91 14.83 6.69
CA VAL A 4 -1.78 13.71 6.31
C VAL A 4 -3.20 14.07 6.65
N LYS A 5 -4.12 13.86 5.73
CA LYS A 5 -5.57 13.97 5.98
C LYS A 5 -6.19 12.60 5.95
N VAL A 6 -7.15 12.37 6.85
CA VAL A 6 -7.98 11.17 6.85
C VAL A 6 -9.43 11.59 6.70
N SER A 7 -10.11 11.05 5.69
CA SER A 7 -11.53 11.26 5.44
C SER A 7 -12.23 9.93 5.23
N ARG A 8 -13.57 9.95 5.15
CA ARG A 8 -14.38 8.74 4.93
C ARG A 8 -15.38 8.91 3.81
N GLU A 9 -15.57 7.84 3.06
CA GLU A 9 -16.67 7.63 2.12
C GLU A 9 -17.33 6.28 2.46
N GLY A 10 -18.47 6.34 3.19
CA GLY A 10 -19.10 5.13 3.71
C GLY A 10 -18.20 4.36 4.68
N SER A 11 -17.93 3.10 4.35
CA SER A 11 -17.00 2.23 5.10
C SER A 11 -15.56 2.29 4.61
N LEU A 12 -15.23 3.17 3.66
CA LEU A 12 -13.88 3.35 3.16
C LEU A 12 -13.22 4.56 3.84
N ALA A 13 -11.97 4.41 4.25
CA ALA A 13 -11.14 5.51 4.68
C ALA A 13 -10.21 5.94 3.53
N ILE A 14 -10.00 7.26 3.42
CA ILE A 14 -9.06 7.84 2.48
C ILE A 14 -7.99 8.53 3.28
N VAL A 15 -6.75 8.07 3.12
CA VAL A 15 -5.54 8.66 3.68
C VAL A 15 -4.85 9.43 2.57
N GLU A 16 -4.73 10.73 2.73
CA GLU A 16 -4.18 11.63 1.73
C GLU A 16 -2.90 12.29 2.25
N LEU A 17 -1.79 12.11 1.53
CA LEU A 17 -0.58 12.90 1.73
C LEU A 17 -0.88 14.35 1.32
N ASN A 18 -0.68 15.33 2.23
CA ASN A 18 -1.21 16.67 2.06
C ASN A 18 -0.14 17.75 2.20
N ARG A 19 0.88 17.66 1.33
CA ARG A 19 1.93 18.68 1.16
C ARG A 19 2.14 18.98 -0.33
N PRO A 20 1.08 19.33 -1.12
CA PRO A 20 1.19 19.44 -2.57
C PRO A 20 2.19 20.54 -3.02
N THR A 21 2.43 21.57 -2.23
CA THR A 21 3.39 22.64 -2.54
C THR A 21 4.86 22.18 -2.55
N VAL A 22 5.13 21.02 -1.98
CA VAL A 22 6.45 20.36 -1.96
C VAL A 22 6.34 18.93 -2.50
N LEU A 23 5.43 18.71 -3.44
CA LEU A 23 5.20 17.43 -4.15
C LEU A 23 5.00 16.25 -3.18
N ASN A 24 4.33 16.50 -2.05
CA ASN A 24 4.06 15.52 -0.99
C ASN A 24 5.33 14.87 -0.39
N ALA A 25 6.45 15.59 -0.35
CA ALA A 25 7.70 15.10 0.22
C ALA A 25 7.49 14.56 1.65
N VAL A 26 8.08 13.39 1.91
CA VAL A 26 7.88 12.58 3.12
C VAL A 26 8.97 12.90 4.14
N GLY A 27 8.65 13.67 5.17
CA GLY A 27 9.51 13.94 6.33
C GLY A 27 9.01 13.21 7.59
N THR A 28 9.74 13.36 8.69
CA THR A 28 9.44 12.74 9.99
C THR A 28 7.99 12.96 10.43
N ARG A 29 7.52 14.21 10.38
CA ARG A 29 6.13 14.54 10.75
C ARG A 29 5.08 13.85 9.86
N THR A 30 5.37 13.66 8.58
CA THR A 30 4.48 12.94 7.67
C THR A 30 4.40 11.47 8.08
N LEU A 31 5.55 10.85 8.40
CA LEU A 31 5.63 9.47 8.85
C LEU A 31 4.91 9.25 10.18
N GLU A 32 5.11 10.14 11.16
CA GLU A 32 4.40 10.08 12.45
C GLU A 32 2.88 10.13 12.26
N GLN A 33 2.39 11.07 11.43
CA GLN A 33 0.97 11.19 11.15
C GLN A 33 0.40 9.99 10.36
N LEU A 34 1.17 9.41 9.44
CA LEU A 34 0.78 8.17 8.78
C LEU A 34 0.68 7.01 9.77
N LEU A 35 1.67 6.87 10.66
CA LEU A 35 1.68 5.82 11.67
C LEU A 35 0.46 5.91 12.59
N ASP A 36 0.14 7.11 13.08
CA ASP A 36 -1.03 7.36 13.93
C ASP A 36 -2.34 7.07 13.16
N ALA A 37 -2.42 7.52 11.90
CA ALA A 37 -3.59 7.26 11.05
C ALA A 37 -3.82 5.74 10.85
N PHE A 38 -2.78 4.98 10.48
CA PHE A 38 -2.91 3.54 10.26
C PHE A 38 -3.19 2.76 11.54
N ARG A 39 -2.65 3.17 12.69
CA ARG A 39 -3.00 2.59 14.01
C ARG A 39 -4.47 2.81 14.33
N MET A 40 -4.96 4.04 14.18
CA MET A 40 -6.38 4.37 14.39
C MET A 40 -7.29 3.58 13.42
N LEU A 41 -6.95 3.52 12.14
CA LEU A 41 -7.74 2.83 11.13
C LEU A 41 -7.75 1.31 11.33
N ARG A 42 -6.71 0.73 11.91
CA ARG A 42 -6.67 -0.69 12.27
C ARG A 42 -7.75 -1.05 13.28
N GLU A 43 -7.91 -0.25 14.33
CA GLU A 43 -8.85 -0.49 15.41
C GLU A 43 -10.30 -0.09 15.07
N ASP A 44 -10.50 0.68 14.00
CA ASP A 44 -11.81 1.20 13.62
C ASP A 44 -12.65 0.17 12.85
N GLU A 45 -13.55 -0.52 13.56
CA GLU A 45 -14.43 -1.54 12.97
C GLU A 45 -15.38 -1.01 11.88
N GLY A 46 -15.65 0.29 11.86
CA GLY A 46 -16.47 0.95 10.82
C GLY A 46 -15.73 1.14 9.49
N VAL A 47 -14.40 0.96 9.47
CA VAL A 47 -13.57 1.03 8.25
C VAL A 47 -13.31 -0.39 7.74
N HIS A 48 -13.69 -0.65 6.49
CA HIS A 48 -13.53 -1.94 5.84
C HIS A 48 -12.40 -1.98 4.81
N GLY A 49 -11.99 -0.83 4.29
CA GLY A 49 -10.88 -0.70 3.34
C GLY A 49 -10.29 0.70 3.38
N VAL A 50 -9.07 0.85 2.90
CA VAL A 50 -8.32 2.10 2.93
C VAL A 50 -7.75 2.42 1.55
N LEU A 51 -7.88 3.67 1.14
CA LEU A 51 -7.25 4.24 -0.05
C LEU A 51 -6.16 5.20 0.40
N LEU A 52 -4.92 4.97 -0.05
CA LEU A 52 -3.81 5.92 0.11
C LEU A 52 -3.63 6.70 -1.19
N THR A 53 -3.55 8.03 -1.11
CA THR A 53 -3.37 8.91 -2.28
C THR A 53 -2.58 10.17 -1.92
N GLY A 54 -2.21 10.96 -2.91
CA GLY A 54 -1.59 12.28 -2.73
C GLY A 54 -2.55 13.43 -3.06
N ALA A 55 -2.44 14.53 -2.34
CA ALA A 55 -3.12 15.77 -2.68
C ALA A 55 -2.43 16.47 -3.86
N GLY A 56 -3.19 17.02 -4.78
CA GLY A 56 -2.67 17.69 -5.97
C GLY A 56 -2.41 16.74 -7.13
N ALA A 57 -1.39 17.03 -7.94
CA ALA A 57 -1.07 16.26 -9.13
C ALA A 57 -0.21 15.03 -8.83
N ASP A 58 0.60 15.09 -7.78
CA ASP A 58 1.62 14.10 -7.48
C ASP A 58 1.24 13.25 -6.26
N PHE A 59 1.58 11.97 -6.31
CA PHE A 59 1.45 11.09 -5.15
C PHE A 59 2.47 11.47 -4.08
N ALA A 60 3.78 11.32 -4.36
CA ALA A 60 4.88 11.78 -3.52
C ALA A 60 6.22 11.72 -4.27
N ALA A 61 6.99 12.80 -4.22
CA ALA A 61 8.28 12.89 -4.93
C ALA A 61 9.47 12.29 -4.16
N GLY A 62 9.26 11.70 -3.00
CA GLY A 62 10.30 11.03 -2.20
C GLY A 62 10.43 11.59 -0.79
N ALA A 63 11.56 11.29 -0.14
CA ALA A 63 11.88 11.83 1.18
C ALA A 63 12.10 13.35 1.13
N ASP A 64 11.80 14.04 2.23
CA ASP A 64 12.09 15.48 2.35
C ASP A 64 13.60 15.69 2.49
N LEU A 65 14.27 15.89 1.34
CA LEU A 65 15.72 16.04 1.27
C LEU A 65 16.23 17.25 2.07
N VAL A 66 15.41 18.30 2.23
CA VAL A 66 15.79 19.46 3.05
C VAL A 66 15.90 19.06 4.52
N GLU A 67 15.00 18.17 4.99
CA GLU A 67 15.04 17.66 6.35
C GLU A 67 16.18 16.69 6.58
N ILE A 68 16.43 15.75 5.62
CA ILE A 68 17.36 14.65 5.87
C ILE A 68 18.81 14.93 5.49
N ALA A 69 19.12 15.97 4.70
CA ALA A 69 20.46 16.25 4.18
C ALA A 69 21.54 16.42 5.27
N GLY A 70 21.15 16.90 6.44
CA GLY A 70 22.07 17.17 7.55
C GLY A 70 22.04 16.11 8.67
N LEU A 71 21.33 15.02 8.52
CA LEU A 71 21.19 14.01 9.59
C LEU A 71 22.51 13.28 9.85
N PRO A 72 22.94 13.18 11.13
CA PRO A 72 24.01 12.27 11.48
C PRO A 72 23.53 10.80 11.35
N PRO A 73 24.47 9.83 11.24
CA PRO A 73 24.11 8.42 10.96
C PRO A 73 23.04 7.83 11.88
N LEU A 74 23.09 8.15 13.19
CA LEU A 74 22.10 7.63 14.15
C LEU A 74 20.70 8.20 13.89
N GLU A 75 20.58 9.48 13.55
CA GLU A 75 19.28 10.09 13.23
C GLU A 75 18.76 9.59 11.88
N ALA A 76 19.65 9.38 10.89
CA ALA A 76 19.29 8.73 9.64
C ALA A 76 18.74 7.31 9.85
N THR A 77 19.33 6.53 10.79
CA THR A 77 18.80 5.23 11.19
C THR A 77 17.39 5.35 11.76
N ARG A 78 17.16 6.29 12.68
CA ARG A 78 15.83 6.51 13.29
C ARG A 78 14.78 6.92 12.25
N PHE A 79 15.15 7.78 11.30
CA PHE A 79 14.26 8.17 10.20
C PHE A 79 13.87 6.96 9.33
N ALA A 80 14.85 6.12 8.97
CA ALA A 80 14.59 4.89 8.22
C ALA A 80 13.74 3.89 9.01
N GLU A 81 14.01 3.69 10.30
CA GLU A 81 13.22 2.84 11.20
C GLU A 81 11.77 3.31 11.31
N LEU A 82 11.53 4.63 11.40
CA LEU A 82 10.19 5.18 11.41
C LEU A 82 9.46 4.89 10.10
N GLY A 83 10.11 5.11 8.94
CA GLY A 83 9.54 4.80 7.64
C GLY A 83 9.21 3.31 7.47
N GLN A 84 10.13 2.43 7.89
CA GLN A 84 9.89 0.98 7.90
C GLN A 84 8.73 0.60 8.83
N THR A 85 8.63 1.24 10.00
CA THR A 85 7.52 1.03 10.94
C THR A 85 6.18 1.41 10.33
N VAL A 86 6.12 2.53 9.60
CA VAL A 86 4.91 2.95 8.86
C VAL A 86 4.54 1.89 7.82
N CYS A 87 5.48 1.48 6.96
CA CYS A 87 5.23 0.47 5.94
C CYS A 87 4.73 -0.85 6.53
N LEU A 88 5.35 -1.31 7.63
CA LEU A 88 4.90 -2.51 8.34
C LEU A 88 3.51 -2.35 8.97
N ALA A 89 3.17 -1.16 9.48
CA ALA A 89 1.83 -0.88 9.99
C ALA A 89 0.77 -0.90 8.87
N MET A 90 1.13 -0.46 7.67
CA MET A 90 0.29 -0.52 6.46
C MET A 90 0.04 -1.97 6.03
N GLU A 91 1.08 -2.78 5.92
CA GLU A 91 0.98 -4.20 5.57
C GLU A 91 0.13 -4.98 6.59
N ARG A 92 0.32 -4.68 7.90
CA ARG A 92 -0.40 -5.33 9.01
C ARG A 92 -1.73 -4.66 9.37
N LEU A 93 -2.29 -3.86 8.50
CA LEU A 93 -3.55 -3.15 8.74
C LEU A 93 -4.73 -4.10 8.99
N GLY A 94 -4.68 -5.31 8.43
CA GLY A 94 -5.77 -6.30 8.51
C GLY A 94 -7.01 -5.94 7.67
N LYS A 95 -6.88 -4.94 6.80
CA LYS A 95 -7.91 -4.46 5.86
C LYS A 95 -7.28 -4.26 4.49
N PRO A 96 -8.04 -4.37 3.39
CA PRO A 96 -7.56 -4.00 2.06
C PRO A 96 -7.05 -2.55 2.04
N LEU A 97 -5.84 -2.36 1.52
CA LEU A 97 -5.16 -1.08 1.39
C LEU A 97 -4.71 -0.88 -0.05
N LEU A 98 -5.30 0.07 -0.76
CA LEU A 98 -4.95 0.42 -2.13
C LEU A 98 -4.19 1.73 -2.17
N ALA A 99 -3.17 1.82 -3.04
CA ALA A 99 -2.58 3.09 -3.44
C ALA A 99 -3.19 3.54 -4.77
N ALA A 100 -3.71 4.77 -4.82
CA ALA A 100 -4.08 5.46 -6.05
C ALA A 100 -3.05 6.55 -6.30
N VAL A 101 -2.22 6.38 -7.34
CA VAL A 101 -1.02 7.19 -7.55
C VAL A 101 -1.05 7.90 -8.89
N SER A 102 -0.69 9.18 -8.92
CA SER A 102 -0.57 10.04 -10.10
C SER A 102 0.72 10.86 -10.04
N GLY A 103 1.18 11.39 -11.16
CA GLY A 103 2.38 12.21 -11.23
C GLY A 103 3.60 11.51 -10.64
N TYR A 104 4.36 12.16 -9.80
CA TYR A 104 5.56 11.58 -9.19
C TYR A 104 5.23 10.55 -8.09
N VAL A 105 5.81 9.35 -8.26
CA VAL A 105 5.76 8.21 -7.33
C VAL A 105 7.21 7.78 -7.11
N LEU A 106 7.97 8.58 -6.38
CA LEU A 106 9.43 8.44 -6.32
C LEU A 106 9.92 8.13 -4.90
N GLY A 107 11.02 7.38 -4.80
CA GLY A 107 11.73 7.11 -3.55
C GLY A 107 10.82 6.68 -2.41
N ALA A 108 10.83 7.42 -1.30
CA ALA A 108 9.98 7.16 -0.14
C ALA A 108 8.48 7.09 -0.49
N GLY A 109 8.02 7.86 -1.49
CA GLY A 109 6.64 7.75 -2.00
C GLY A 109 6.39 6.40 -2.65
N LEU A 110 7.30 5.91 -3.47
CA LEU A 110 7.19 4.57 -4.05
C LEU A 110 7.27 3.48 -2.97
N GLU A 111 8.10 3.65 -1.94
CA GLU A 111 8.17 2.71 -0.81
C GLU A 111 6.86 2.61 -0.05
N LEU A 112 6.14 3.73 0.16
CA LEU A 112 4.80 3.73 0.73
C LEU A 112 3.79 3.04 -0.21
N ALA A 113 3.83 3.30 -1.51
CA ALA A 113 2.96 2.63 -2.47
C ALA A 113 3.19 1.11 -2.50
N LEU A 114 4.45 0.66 -2.45
CA LEU A 114 4.84 -0.75 -2.40
C LEU A 114 4.41 -1.48 -1.11
N ALA A 115 4.11 -0.76 -0.04
CA ALA A 115 3.57 -1.32 1.20
C ALA A 115 2.03 -1.45 1.18
N CYS A 116 1.37 -1.04 0.09
CA CYS A 116 -0.05 -1.28 -0.15
C CYS A 116 -0.27 -2.64 -0.85
N ASP A 117 -1.49 -3.19 -0.77
CA ASP A 117 -1.84 -4.47 -1.42
C ASP A 117 -1.87 -4.35 -2.94
N PHE A 118 -2.31 -3.19 -3.45
CA PHE A 118 -2.44 -2.90 -4.88
C PHE A 118 -2.01 -1.46 -5.17
N ILE A 119 -1.39 -1.26 -6.33
CA ILE A 119 -1.10 0.06 -6.88
C ILE A 119 -1.95 0.25 -8.14
N LEU A 120 -2.82 1.26 -8.10
CA LEU A 120 -3.56 1.74 -9.26
C LEU A 120 -2.93 3.06 -9.68
N ALA A 121 -2.47 3.14 -10.93
CA ALA A 121 -1.76 4.28 -11.44
C ALA A 121 -2.63 5.12 -12.37
N ALA A 122 -2.45 6.42 -12.35
CA ALA A 122 -2.84 7.27 -13.46
C ALA A 122 -1.88 7.09 -14.64
N GLU A 123 -2.33 7.39 -15.85
CA GLU A 123 -1.51 7.27 -17.06
C GLU A 123 -0.31 8.24 -17.09
N ASP A 124 -0.35 9.31 -16.27
CA ASP A 124 0.73 10.27 -16.09
C ASP A 124 1.72 9.89 -14.96
N ALA A 125 1.50 8.77 -14.28
CA ALA A 125 2.33 8.37 -13.14
C ALA A 125 3.75 7.97 -13.58
N VAL A 126 4.74 8.46 -12.83
CA VAL A 126 6.17 8.24 -13.06
C VAL A 126 6.78 7.61 -11.82
N PHE A 127 7.29 6.38 -11.95
CA PHE A 127 7.84 5.59 -10.86
C PHE A 127 9.36 5.54 -10.90
N GLY A 128 10.01 5.57 -9.75
CA GLY A 128 11.47 5.41 -9.67
C GLY A 128 12.05 5.58 -8.29
N PHE A 129 13.34 5.28 -8.21
CA PHE A 129 14.15 5.51 -7.02
C PHE A 129 15.30 6.44 -7.39
N LYS A 130 15.35 7.62 -6.78
CA LYS A 130 16.35 8.65 -7.05
C LYS A 130 17.45 8.70 -5.99
N GLU A 131 17.37 7.90 -4.96
CA GLU A 131 18.23 7.93 -3.80
C GLU A 131 19.71 7.80 -4.14
N ILE A 132 20.06 6.98 -5.15
CA ILE A 132 21.45 6.76 -5.54
C ILE A 132 22.12 8.02 -6.13
N GLU A 133 21.33 8.92 -6.74
CA GLU A 133 21.81 10.22 -7.24
C GLU A 133 22.28 11.13 -6.10
N TYR A 134 21.77 10.90 -4.89
CA TYR A 134 22.12 11.64 -3.67
C TYR A 134 23.14 10.91 -2.78
N GLY A 135 23.70 9.78 -3.25
CA GLY A 135 24.67 8.99 -2.49
C GLY A 135 24.06 8.19 -1.35
N ILE A 136 22.77 7.93 -1.38
CA ILE A 136 22.04 7.11 -0.39
C ILE A 136 21.27 5.99 -1.09
N ILE A 137 20.63 5.14 -0.31
CA ILE A 137 19.74 4.07 -0.80
C ILE A 137 18.32 4.27 -0.25
N PRO A 138 17.29 3.66 -0.84
CA PRO A 138 15.95 3.60 -0.25
C PRO A 138 15.99 3.09 1.20
N GLY A 139 15.30 3.79 2.11
CA GLY A 139 15.39 3.53 3.55
C GLY A 139 14.17 2.83 4.17
N PHE A 140 13.01 2.83 3.48
CA PHE A 140 11.75 2.32 4.05
C PHE A 140 11.39 0.91 3.59
N GLY A 141 12.31 0.23 2.92
CA GLY A 141 12.19 -1.15 2.48
C GLY A 141 12.05 -1.32 0.96
N GLY A 142 12.27 -0.28 0.16
CA GLY A 142 12.25 -0.35 -1.31
C GLY A 142 13.24 -1.36 -1.86
N THR A 143 14.45 -1.45 -1.29
CA THR A 143 15.45 -2.46 -1.67
C THR A 143 15.00 -3.90 -1.40
N GLN A 144 13.93 -4.09 -0.62
CA GLN A 144 13.38 -5.41 -0.28
C GLN A 144 12.09 -5.69 -1.03
N ARG A 145 11.15 -4.73 -1.10
CA ARG A 145 9.85 -4.91 -1.76
C ARG A 145 9.95 -4.91 -3.27
N LEU A 146 10.71 -3.96 -3.85
CA LEU A 146 10.86 -3.90 -5.30
C LEU A 146 11.35 -5.22 -5.92
N PRO A 147 12.47 -5.84 -5.47
CA PRO A 147 12.97 -7.08 -6.08
C PRO A 147 12.04 -8.28 -5.89
N ARG A 148 11.14 -8.28 -4.91
CA ARG A 148 10.10 -9.29 -4.75
C ARG A 148 9.00 -9.20 -5.82
N LEU A 149 8.77 -8.01 -6.37
CA LEU A 149 7.81 -7.77 -7.45
C LEU A 149 8.43 -7.95 -8.85
N VAL A 150 9.54 -7.25 -9.12
CA VAL A 150 10.10 -7.15 -10.48
C VAL A 150 11.31 -8.06 -10.72
N GLY A 151 11.73 -8.81 -9.69
CA GLY A 151 12.94 -9.63 -9.71
C GLY A 151 14.22 -8.83 -9.46
N LYS A 152 15.26 -9.51 -8.97
CA LYS A 152 16.52 -8.89 -8.51
C LYS A 152 17.24 -8.09 -9.60
N SER A 153 17.26 -8.59 -10.84
CA SER A 153 17.98 -7.95 -11.94
C SER A 153 17.36 -6.61 -12.30
N LYS A 154 16.02 -6.59 -12.53
CA LYS A 154 15.31 -5.36 -12.89
C LYS A 154 15.29 -4.35 -11.74
N ALA A 155 15.18 -4.82 -10.50
CA ALA A 155 15.28 -3.95 -9.33
C ALA A 155 16.65 -3.24 -9.25
N LYS A 156 17.75 -3.98 -9.49
CA LYS A 156 19.11 -3.39 -9.53
C LYS A 156 19.27 -2.38 -10.66
N GLU A 157 18.75 -2.69 -11.85
CA GLU A 157 18.77 -1.77 -12.97
C GLU A 157 18.08 -0.45 -12.59
N LEU A 158 16.83 -0.48 -12.14
CA LEU A 158 16.08 0.70 -11.74
C LEU A 158 16.76 1.49 -10.61
N LEU A 159 17.29 0.80 -9.60
CA LEU A 159 17.97 1.45 -8.48
C LEU A 159 19.32 2.05 -8.87
N PHE A 160 20.13 1.36 -9.69
CA PHE A 160 21.50 1.78 -10.00
C PHE A 160 21.54 2.89 -11.05
N THR A 161 20.60 2.88 -12.01
CA THR A 161 20.49 3.91 -13.04
C THR A 161 19.73 5.13 -12.57
N ALA A 162 18.93 4.99 -11.48
CA ALA A 162 17.95 5.98 -11.06
C ALA A 162 16.97 6.39 -12.18
N GLU A 163 16.83 5.56 -13.22
CA GLU A 163 15.86 5.78 -14.27
C GLU A 163 14.43 5.64 -13.74
N THR A 164 13.56 6.43 -14.32
CA THR A 164 12.12 6.36 -14.03
C THR A 164 11.42 5.53 -15.10
N VAL A 165 10.31 4.91 -14.73
CA VAL A 165 9.42 4.21 -15.64
C VAL A 165 8.04 4.87 -15.63
N ASP A 166 7.40 4.92 -16.80
CA ASP A 166 6.03 5.40 -16.92
C ASP A 166 5.00 4.36 -16.43
N ALA A 167 3.74 4.76 -16.41
CA ALA A 167 2.65 3.90 -15.96
C ALA A 167 2.50 2.61 -16.80
N ALA A 168 2.75 2.67 -18.10
CA ALA A 168 2.64 1.52 -19.01
C ALA A 168 3.75 0.49 -18.70
N GLU A 169 4.99 0.94 -18.52
CA GLU A 169 6.10 0.08 -18.12
C GLU A 169 5.90 -0.45 -16.68
N ALA A 170 5.41 0.38 -15.74
CA ALA A 170 5.08 -0.05 -14.39
C ALA A 170 4.04 -1.18 -14.38
N LEU A 171 3.02 -1.11 -15.25
CA LEU A 171 2.04 -2.18 -15.44
C LEU A 171 2.72 -3.45 -16.00
N ARG A 172 3.58 -3.31 -17.01
CA ARG A 172 4.32 -4.44 -17.60
C ARG A 172 5.23 -5.13 -16.60
N LEU A 173 5.85 -4.37 -15.72
CA LEU A 173 6.72 -4.85 -14.63
C LEU A 173 5.93 -5.41 -13.43
N ARG A 174 4.61 -5.31 -13.42
CA ARG A 174 3.72 -5.65 -12.29
C ARG A 174 3.95 -4.77 -11.07
N LEU A 175 4.56 -3.61 -11.26
CA LEU A 175 4.71 -2.58 -10.24
C LEU A 175 3.37 -1.88 -9.98
N ALA A 176 2.61 -1.62 -11.05
CA ALA A 176 1.21 -1.22 -10.98
C ALA A 176 0.29 -2.38 -11.38
N ASN A 177 -0.88 -2.49 -10.74
CA ASN A 177 -1.88 -3.51 -11.03
C ASN A 177 -2.82 -3.10 -12.17
N ARG A 178 -3.10 -1.79 -12.29
CA ARG A 178 -3.97 -1.21 -13.32
C ARG A 178 -3.54 0.22 -13.62
N VAL A 179 -3.85 0.68 -14.83
CA VAL A 179 -3.65 2.07 -15.26
C VAL A 179 -4.98 2.65 -15.73
N TYR A 180 -5.23 3.90 -15.36
CA TYR A 180 -6.46 4.63 -15.67
C TYR A 180 -6.15 6.06 -16.13
N PRO A 181 -7.04 6.72 -16.89
CA PRO A 181 -7.00 8.16 -17.08
C PRO A 181 -6.97 8.89 -15.74
N VAL A 182 -6.24 10.02 -15.67
CA VAL A 182 -6.03 10.79 -14.43
C VAL A 182 -7.35 11.13 -13.74
N ASP A 183 -8.33 11.60 -14.50
CA ASP A 183 -9.66 12.02 -14.03
C ASP A 183 -10.52 10.85 -13.53
N ARG A 184 -10.19 9.61 -13.89
CA ARG A 184 -10.94 8.40 -13.50
C ARG A 184 -10.30 7.63 -12.35
N LEU A 185 -9.00 7.83 -12.10
CA LEU A 185 -8.23 7.03 -11.15
C LEU A 185 -8.93 6.90 -9.78
N ARG A 186 -9.33 8.03 -9.17
CA ARG A 186 -9.97 8.02 -7.85
C ARG A 186 -11.27 7.20 -7.84
N GLN A 187 -12.13 7.41 -8.82
CA GLN A 187 -13.41 6.72 -8.91
C GLN A 187 -13.22 5.21 -9.08
N GLU A 188 -12.31 4.81 -9.96
CA GLU A 188 -12.00 3.40 -10.23
C GLU A 188 -11.37 2.71 -9.01
N ALA A 189 -10.51 3.42 -8.27
CA ALA A 189 -9.91 2.92 -7.04
C ALA A 189 -10.96 2.68 -5.95
N LEU A 190 -11.86 3.63 -5.73
CA LEU A 190 -12.96 3.49 -4.77
C LEU A 190 -13.91 2.35 -5.17
N SER A 191 -14.30 2.26 -6.44
CA SER A 191 -15.17 1.19 -6.96
C SER A 191 -14.55 -0.20 -6.78
N LEU A 192 -13.24 -0.33 -7.05
CA LEU A 192 -12.52 -1.58 -6.80
C LEU A 192 -12.52 -1.91 -5.31
N LEU A 193 -12.22 -0.94 -4.46
CA LEU A 193 -12.16 -1.12 -3.01
C LEU A 193 -13.54 -1.49 -2.44
N GLU A 194 -14.62 -0.86 -2.90
CA GLU A 194 -16.00 -1.25 -2.57
C GLU A 194 -16.30 -2.70 -2.96
N THR A 195 -15.89 -3.09 -4.17
CA THR A 195 -16.06 -4.46 -4.65
C THR A 195 -15.34 -5.46 -3.74
N ILE A 196 -14.09 -5.17 -3.35
CA ILE A 196 -13.32 -6.00 -2.43
C ILE A 196 -14.01 -6.04 -1.06
N CYS A 197 -14.36 -4.89 -0.50
CA CYS A 197 -14.99 -4.77 0.83
C CYS A 197 -16.41 -5.34 0.89
N SER A 198 -17.03 -5.65 -0.26
CA SER A 198 -18.29 -6.40 -0.31
C SER A 198 -18.15 -7.89 0.02
N ARG A 199 -16.93 -8.40 0.21
CA ARG A 199 -16.62 -9.79 0.57
C ARG A 199 -16.52 -9.97 2.09
N GLY A 200 -16.41 -11.22 2.54
CA GLY A 200 -16.25 -11.55 3.96
C GLY A 200 -14.98 -10.92 4.55
N ARG A 201 -15.11 -10.07 5.55
CA ARG A 201 -13.99 -9.29 6.10
C ARG A 201 -12.89 -10.17 6.70
N LEU A 202 -13.28 -11.23 7.42
CA LEU A 202 -12.29 -12.15 8.02
C LEU A 202 -11.52 -12.92 6.95
N SER A 203 -12.21 -13.42 5.89
CA SER A 203 -11.52 -14.13 4.82
C SER A 203 -10.57 -13.25 4.03
N LEU A 204 -10.90 -11.97 3.79
CA LEU A 204 -9.97 -11.00 3.20
C LEU A 204 -8.74 -10.78 4.07
N ARG A 205 -8.93 -10.57 5.38
CA ARG A 205 -7.83 -10.39 6.33
C ARG A 205 -6.92 -11.60 6.37
N LEU A 206 -7.48 -12.79 6.53
CA LEU A 206 -6.70 -14.03 6.57
C LEU A 206 -5.96 -14.30 5.27
N ALA A 207 -6.59 -14.05 4.11
CA ALA A 207 -5.92 -14.17 2.82
C ALA A 207 -4.72 -13.24 2.71
N LYS A 208 -4.86 -11.96 3.10
CA LYS A 208 -3.75 -11.00 3.15
C LYS A 208 -2.63 -11.49 4.06
N GLU A 209 -2.94 -11.84 5.33
CA GLU A 209 -1.97 -12.30 6.32
C GLU A 209 -1.20 -13.54 5.85
N VAL A 210 -1.89 -14.52 5.24
CA VAL A 210 -1.27 -15.77 4.76
C VAL A 210 -0.40 -15.52 3.52
N ILE A 211 -0.83 -14.66 2.60
CA ILE A 211 -0.03 -14.30 1.42
C ILE A 211 1.25 -13.57 1.85
N ASP A 212 1.13 -12.55 2.71
CA ASP A 212 2.26 -11.74 3.15
C ASP A 212 3.28 -12.60 3.93
N ALA A 213 2.83 -13.32 4.96
CA ALA A 213 3.71 -14.15 5.78
C ALA A 213 4.22 -15.39 5.03
N GLY A 214 3.39 -16.00 4.19
CA GLY A 214 3.73 -17.21 3.44
C GLY A 214 4.78 -16.97 2.36
N SER A 215 4.85 -15.76 1.80
CA SER A 215 5.80 -15.42 0.74
C SER A 215 7.27 -15.42 1.18
N ASP A 216 7.54 -15.30 2.48
CA ASP A 216 8.89 -15.23 3.05
C ASP A 216 9.35 -16.55 3.70
N ILE A 217 8.53 -17.61 3.67
CA ILE A 217 8.86 -18.92 4.26
C ILE A 217 8.82 -20.03 3.21
N ASN A 218 9.23 -21.26 3.59
CA ASN A 218 9.12 -22.39 2.67
C ASN A 218 7.66 -22.77 2.40
N LEU A 219 7.39 -23.26 1.18
CA LEU A 219 6.05 -23.55 0.71
C LEU A 219 5.26 -24.51 1.64
N ALA A 220 5.91 -25.54 2.19
CA ALA A 220 5.22 -26.49 3.05
C ALA A 220 4.70 -25.84 4.35
N ALA A 221 5.50 -24.96 4.96
CA ALA A 221 5.07 -24.19 6.14
C ALA A 221 3.97 -23.18 5.78
N ALA A 222 4.09 -22.51 4.64
CA ALA A 222 3.06 -21.59 4.14
C ALA A 222 1.72 -22.31 3.93
N CYS A 223 1.71 -23.50 3.33
CA CYS A 223 0.50 -24.31 3.15
C CYS A 223 -0.14 -24.76 4.49
N LEU A 224 0.67 -24.96 5.54
CA LEU A 224 0.11 -25.23 6.87
C LEU A 224 -0.62 -24.01 7.44
N MET A 225 -0.04 -22.80 7.28
CA MET A 225 -0.73 -21.56 7.67
C MET A 225 -2.04 -21.36 6.89
N GLU A 226 -2.01 -21.59 5.57
CA GLU A 226 -3.19 -21.51 4.71
C GLU A 226 -4.28 -22.46 5.18
N ARG A 227 -3.92 -23.73 5.45
CA ARG A 227 -4.86 -24.75 5.96
C ARG A 227 -5.54 -24.31 7.25
N ASP A 228 -4.76 -23.76 8.18
CA ASP A 228 -5.28 -23.35 9.48
C ASP A 228 -6.17 -22.10 9.33
N ALA A 229 -5.77 -21.12 8.52
CA ALA A 229 -6.59 -19.96 8.18
C ALA A 229 -7.89 -20.36 7.44
N PHE A 230 -7.82 -21.33 6.51
CA PHE A 230 -8.99 -21.86 5.84
C PHE A 230 -10.00 -22.45 6.83
N ALA A 231 -9.53 -23.25 7.80
CA ALA A 231 -10.39 -23.83 8.83
C ALA A 231 -11.07 -22.74 9.70
N VAL A 232 -10.34 -21.66 10.02
CA VAL A 232 -10.90 -20.51 10.78
C VAL A 232 -12.07 -19.86 10.02
N CYS A 233 -12.02 -19.78 8.69
CA CYS A 233 -13.12 -19.22 7.90
C CYS A 233 -14.44 -20.00 8.12
N PHE A 234 -14.39 -21.32 8.35
CA PHE A 234 -15.58 -22.15 8.56
C PHE A 234 -16.28 -21.91 9.92
N ALA A 235 -15.63 -21.21 10.83
CA ALA A 235 -16.24 -20.80 12.11
C ALA A 235 -17.12 -19.55 11.98
N THR A 236 -17.15 -18.88 10.81
CA THR A 236 -17.84 -17.60 10.61
C THR A 236 -19.28 -17.75 10.11
N GLU A 237 -20.11 -16.74 10.40
CA GLU A 237 -21.44 -16.61 9.78
C GLU A 237 -21.31 -16.30 8.28
N ASP A 238 -20.31 -15.53 7.89
CA ASP A 238 -20.07 -15.13 6.51
C ASP A 238 -19.77 -16.34 5.61
N GLN A 239 -19.07 -17.37 6.09
CA GLN A 239 -18.85 -18.60 5.35
C GLN A 239 -20.17 -19.33 5.06
N LYS A 240 -21.04 -19.46 6.07
CA LYS A 240 -22.37 -20.10 5.94
C LYS A 240 -23.24 -19.32 4.97
N GLU A 241 -23.26 -17.98 5.10
CA GLU A 241 -23.99 -17.10 4.20
C GLU A 241 -23.48 -17.22 2.76
N GLY A 242 -22.17 -17.18 2.56
CA GLY A 242 -21.57 -17.26 1.22
C GLY A 242 -21.90 -18.55 0.50
N MET A 243 -21.75 -19.70 1.18
CA MET A 243 -22.07 -21.02 0.60
C MET A 243 -23.57 -21.22 0.42
N GLY A 244 -24.38 -20.79 1.40
CA GLY A 244 -25.85 -20.85 1.29
C GLY A 244 -26.37 -20.01 0.13
N ALA A 245 -25.90 -18.78 0.00
CA ALA A 245 -26.28 -17.90 -1.09
C ALA A 245 -25.93 -18.48 -2.47
N PHE A 246 -24.76 -19.15 -2.58
CA PHE A 246 -24.35 -19.82 -3.81
C PHE A 246 -25.31 -20.96 -4.19
N VAL A 247 -25.64 -21.83 -3.22
CA VAL A 247 -26.58 -22.95 -3.42
C VAL A 247 -27.97 -22.43 -3.82
N GLU A 248 -28.43 -21.35 -3.17
CA GLU A 248 -29.71 -20.71 -3.41
C GLU A 248 -29.73 -19.78 -4.64
N LYS A 249 -28.59 -19.63 -5.33
CA LYS A 249 -28.42 -18.75 -6.52
C LYS A 249 -28.82 -17.29 -6.27
N ARG A 250 -28.51 -16.77 -5.08
CA ARG A 250 -28.71 -15.37 -4.69
C ARG A 250 -27.38 -14.68 -4.37
N LYS A 251 -27.39 -13.33 -4.28
CA LYS A 251 -26.23 -12.58 -3.82
C LYS A 251 -26.04 -12.74 -2.31
N ALA A 252 -24.82 -13.05 -1.89
CA ALA A 252 -24.45 -13.13 -0.47
C ALA A 252 -24.46 -11.75 0.19
N ARG A 253 -24.78 -11.72 1.49
CA ARG A 253 -24.82 -10.49 2.33
C ARG A 253 -23.92 -10.71 3.55
N PHE A 254 -22.63 -10.44 3.37
CA PHE A 254 -21.65 -10.62 4.42
C PHE A 254 -21.80 -9.55 5.52
N LYS A 255 -21.59 -9.97 6.78
CA LYS A 255 -21.70 -9.11 7.97
C LYS A 255 -20.36 -8.93 8.68
N GLY A 256 -19.32 -9.66 8.27
CA GLY A 256 -18.01 -9.65 8.89
C GLY A 256 -17.96 -10.39 10.23
N LYS A 257 -18.77 -11.40 10.44
CA LYS A 257 -18.90 -12.18 11.67
C LYS A 257 -18.67 -13.66 11.42
#